data_32439fb85c95abade5b6fdf20c9a297e
#
_entry.id   32439fb85c95abade5b6fdf20c9a297e
#
_cell.length_a   1.000
_cell.length_b   1.000
_cell.length_c   1.000
_cell.angle_alpha   90.00
_cell.angle_beta   90.00
_cell.angle_gamma   90.00
#
_symmetry.space_group_name_H-M   'P 1'
#
loop_
_entity.id
_entity.type
_entity.pdbx_description
1 polymer ?
#
loop_
_entity_poly.entity_id
_entity_poly.type
_entity_poly.pdbx_seq_one_letter_code
_entity_poly.pdbx_strand_id
1 'polypeptide(L)'
;MGKESKDSNTDKVVSRIKLRRRELKLTQTELAKVANLTPAAISQFESGARKPSFKTLSSLSDALKVTTDYLLGKADKSYDDLLADPKISAMFKGMMEFTEKDKETLYEFYEFLKMKSEKSSDT
;
A
#
# COMPACT_ATOMS: atom_id res chain seq x y z
N MET A 1 9.28 12.36 -27.69
CA MET A 1 8.19 11.61 -27.17
C MET A 1 8.59 10.54 -26.19
N GLY A 2 9.80 10.22 -26.03
CA GLY A 2 10.23 9.17 -25.14
C GLY A 2 10.04 9.42 -23.66
N LYS A 3 9.45 10.53 -23.31
CA LYS A 3 9.29 10.90 -21.92
C LYS A 3 8.28 10.02 -21.18
N GLU A 4 7.43 9.35 -21.90
CA GLU A 4 6.42 8.50 -21.25
C GLU A 4 7.05 7.41 -20.43
N SER A 5 8.09 6.77 -20.94
CA SER A 5 8.71 5.66 -20.23
C SER A 5 9.41 6.12 -18.97
N LYS A 6 9.96 7.33 -18.98
CA LYS A 6 10.59 7.89 -17.79
C LYS A 6 9.61 8.13 -16.68
N ASP A 7 8.43 8.60 -17.03
CA ASP A 7 7.45 9.07 -16.08
C ASP A 7 6.44 8.01 -15.69
N SER A 8 6.52 6.80 -16.26
CA SER A 8 5.47 5.80 -16.03
C SER A 8 5.32 5.45 -14.55
N ASN A 9 6.43 5.28 -13.81
CA ASN A 9 6.34 4.97 -12.39
C ASN A 9 5.83 6.15 -11.59
N THR A 10 6.31 7.34 -11.93
CA THR A 10 5.86 8.56 -11.25
C THR A 10 4.37 8.78 -11.51
N ASP A 11 3.94 8.57 -12.74
CA ASP A 11 2.54 8.72 -13.10
C ASP A 11 1.66 7.75 -12.33
N LYS A 12 2.13 6.52 -12.14
CA LYS A 12 1.37 5.53 -11.38
C LYS A 12 1.25 5.93 -9.92
N VAL A 13 2.35 6.41 -9.33
CA VAL A 13 2.31 6.87 -7.93
C VAL A 13 1.31 8.00 -7.78
N VAL A 14 1.42 9.00 -8.66
CA VAL A 14 0.52 10.16 -8.64
C VAL A 14 -0.93 9.70 -8.73
N SER A 15 -1.22 8.88 -9.74
CA SER A 15 -2.59 8.42 -10.00
C SER A 15 -3.13 7.59 -8.84
N ARG A 16 -2.32 6.70 -8.30
CA ARG A 16 -2.78 5.76 -7.29
C ARG A 16 -2.95 6.42 -5.93
N ILE A 17 -2.13 7.40 -5.60
CA ILE A 17 -2.33 8.17 -4.37
C ILE A 17 -3.70 8.86 -4.42
N LYS A 18 -3.95 9.55 -5.53
CA LYS A 18 -5.19 10.31 -5.68
C LYS A 18 -6.40 9.39 -5.74
N LEU A 19 -6.30 8.32 -6.53
CA LEU A 19 -7.40 7.36 -6.68
C LEU A 19 -7.75 6.73 -5.34
N ARG A 20 -6.75 6.24 -4.63
CA ARG A 20 -7.01 5.56 -3.37
C ARG A 20 -7.56 6.52 -2.32
N ARG A 21 -7.04 7.75 -2.30
CA ARG A 21 -7.56 8.76 -1.40
C ARG A 21 -9.06 8.98 -1.61
N ARG A 22 -9.46 9.05 -2.89
CA ARG A 22 -10.86 9.26 -3.24
C ARG A 22 -11.72 8.04 -2.91
N GLU A 23 -11.16 6.84 -3.11
CA GLU A 23 -11.87 5.62 -2.73
C GLU A 23 -12.18 5.60 -1.24
N LEU A 24 -11.26 6.10 -0.43
CA LEU A 24 -11.43 6.17 1.02
C LEU A 24 -12.22 7.42 1.45
N LYS A 25 -12.62 8.24 0.48
CA LYS A 25 -13.40 9.45 0.73
C LYS A 25 -12.69 10.43 1.64
N LEU A 26 -11.37 10.54 1.48
CA LEU A 26 -10.55 11.47 2.25
C LEU A 26 -10.26 12.72 1.43
N THR A 27 -10.26 13.88 2.10
CA THR A 27 -9.75 15.09 1.49
C THR A 27 -8.22 15.06 1.56
N GLN A 28 -7.57 15.95 0.80
CA GLN A 28 -6.12 16.08 0.87
C GLN A 28 -5.68 16.42 2.31
N THR A 29 -6.43 17.27 2.99
CA THR A 29 -6.13 17.64 4.36
C THR A 29 -6.25 16.44 5.30
N GLU A 30 -7.29 15.64 5.11
CA GLU A 30 -7.49 14.45 5.94
C GLU A 30 -6.39 13.42 5.72
N LEU A 31 -6.03 13.19 4.47
CA LEU A 31 -4.94 12.27 4.19
C LEU A 31 -3.63 12.76 4.78
N ALA A 32 -3.37 14.06 4.66
CA ALA A 32 -2.16 14.65 5.22
C ALA A 32 -2.08 14.39 6.72
N LYS A 33 -3.19 14.57 7.42
CA LYS A 33 -3.23 14.35 8.86
C LYS A 33 -2.92 12.91 9.22
N VAL A 34 -3.53 11.96 8.54
CA VAL A 34 -3.32 10.53 8.81
C VAL A 34 -1.89 10.13 8.48
N ALA A 35 -1.35 10.66 7.41
CA ALA A 35 0.00 10.31 6.96
C ALA A 35 1.09 11.14 7.64
N ASN A 36 0.69 12.06 8.51
CA ASN A 36 1.63 12.95 9.22
C ASN A 36 2.42 13.80 8.22
N LEU A 37 1.71 14.36 7.26
CA LEU A 37 2.27 15.22 6.22
C LEU A 37 1.46 16.52 6.18
N THR A 38 1.91 17.46 5.35
CA THR A 38 1.16 18.70 5.16
C THR A 38 0.22 18.56 3.97
N PRO A 39 -0.91 19.29 3.97
CA PRO A 39 -1.79 19.27 2.80
C PRO A 39 -1.09 19.73 1.53
N ALA A 40 -0.16 20.69 1.65
CA ALA A 40 0.62 21.16 0.50
C ALA A 40 1.45 20.02 -0.10
N ALA A 41 2.04 19.18 0.77
CA ALA A 41 2.81 18.04 0.29
C ALA A 41 1.92 17.06 -0.47
N ILE A 42 0.74 16.76 0.07
CA ILE A 42 -0.20 15.87 -0.63
C ILE A 42 -0.56 16.43 -1.99
N SER A 43 -0.87 17.71 -2.04
CA SER A 43 -1.22 18.37 -3.30
C SER A 43 -0.08 18.25 -4.32
N GLN A 44 1.15 18.45 -3.87
CA GLN A 44 2.32 18.35 -4.75
C GLN A 44 2.55 16.93 -5.24
N PHE A 45 2.33 15.95 -4.37
CA PHE A 45 2.46 14.54 -4.78
C PHE A 45 1.38 14.17 -5.79
N GLU A 46 0.16 14.65 -5.59
CA GLU A 46 -0.95 14.31 -6.48
C GLU A 46 -0.87 15.03 -7.81
N SER A 47 -0.20 16.16 -7.87
CA SER A 47 -0.01 16.89 -9.12
C SER A 47 1.24 16.45 -9.89
N GLY A 48 2.10 15.66 -9.23
CA GLY A 48 3.36 15.26 -9.83
C GLY A 48 4.46 16.31 -9.70
N ALA A 49 4.18 17.42 -9.01
CA ALA A 49 5.15 18.47 -8.83
C ALA A 49 6.30 18.04 -7.91
N ARG A 50 6.06 17.04 -7.08
CA ARG A 50 7.05 16.56 -6.13
C ARG A 50 6.95 15.05 -6.02
N LYS A 51 8.11 14.41 -5.93
CA LYS A 51 8.19 12.96 -5.81
C LYS A 51 8.38 12.59 -4.33
N PRO A 52 7.54 11.71 -3.78
CA PRO A 52 7.73 11.31 -2.37
C PRO A 52 8.99 10.47 -2.20
N SER A 53 9.68 10.70 -1.08
CA SER A 53 10.80 9.84 -0.69
C SER A 53 10.24 8.47 -0.32
N PHE A 54 11.13 7.49 -0.17
CA PHE A 54 10.69 6.17 0.22
C PHE A 54 9.99 6.19 1.59
N LYS A 55 10.51 6.95 2.52
CA LYS A 55 9.89 7.10 3.84
C LYS A 55 8.49 7.69 3.72
N THR A 56 8.36 8.73 2.93
CA THR A 56 7.06 9.38 2.72
C THR A 56 6.09 8.44 2.01
N LEU A 57 6.61 7.70 1.03
CA LEU A 57 5.79 6.72 0.31
C LEU A 57 5.26 5.65 1.27
N SER A 58 6.10 5.20 2.21
CA SER A 58 5.69 4.23 3.21
C SER A 58 4.59 4.79 4.10
N SER A 59 4.73 6.06 4.53
CA SER A 59 3.68 6.71 5.33
C SER A 59 2.38 6.82 4.56
N LEU A 60 2.46 7.15 3.28
CA LEU A 60 1.27 7.25 2.43
C LEU A 60 0.61 5.90 2.25
N SER A 61 1.41 4.84 2.04
CA SER A 61 0.84 3.51 1.85
C SER A 61 0.08 3.06 3.10
N ASP A 62 0.65 3.32 4.27
CA ASP A 62 -0.02 2.98 5.53
C ASP A 62 -1.33 3.75 5.68
N ALA A 63 -1.29 5.04 5.41
CA ALA A 63 -2.48 5.89 5.54
C ALA A 63 -3.57 5.50 4.55
N LEU A 64 -3.17 5.09 3.36
CA LEU A 64 -4.10 4.71 2.30
C LEU A 64 -4.50 3.24 2.35
N LYS A 65 -3.92 2.47 3.26
CA LYS A 65 -4.21 1.04 3.43
C LYS A 65 -3.89 0.25 2.17
N VAL A 66 -2.74 0.53 1.61
CA VAL A 66 -2.22 -0.20 0.46
C VAL A 66 -0.74 -0.48 0.71
N THR A 67 -0.14 -1.30 -0.13
CA THR A 67 1.29 -1.56 -0.05
C THR A 67 2.05 -0.50 -0.84
N THR A 68 3.33 -0.33 -0.54
CA THR A 68 4.17 0.54 -1.36
C THR A 68 4.26 0.01 -2.78
N ASP A 69 4.28 -1.32 -2.93
CA ASP A 69 4.30 -1.93 -4.26
C ASP A 69 3.07 -1.56 -5.09
N TYR A 70 1.91 -1.46 -4.44
CA TYR A 70 0.72 -1.02 -5.13
C TYR A 70 0.88 0.41 -5.63
N LEU A 71 1.36 1.31 -4.77
CA LEU A 71 1.55 2.70 -5.17
C LEU A 71 2.57 2.83 -6.28
N LEU A 72 3.61 2.00 -6.25
CA LEU A 72 4.65 2.02 -7.28
C LEU A 72 4.23 1.33 -8.58
N GLY A 73 3.05 0.72 -8.59
CA GLY A 73 2.58 0.04 -9.78
C GLY A 73 3.13 -1.37 -9.96
N LYS A 74 3.75 -1.90 -8.93
CA LYS A 74 4.30 -3.26 -8.98
C LYS A 74 3.29 -4.31 -8.56
N ALA A 75 2.22 -3.89 -7.90
CA ALA A 75 1.13 -4.77 -7.51
C ALA A 75 -0.17 -4.06 -7.80
N ASP A 76 -1.20 -4.81 -8.18
CA ASP A 76 -2.48 -4.22 -8.57
C ASP A 76 -3.52 -4.25 -7.47
N LYS A 77 -3.25 -4.96 -6.37
CA LYS A 77 -4.26 -5.15 -5.33
C LYS A 77 -4.00 -4.28 -4.11
N SER A 78 -5.08 -3.70 -3.59
CA SER A 78 -5.07 -3.01 -2.32
C SER A 78 -5.44 -4.00 -1.22
N TYR A 79 -5.42 -3.53 0.03
CA TYR A 79 -5.88 -4.36 1.14
C TYR A 79 -7.35 -4.71 0.99
N ASP A 80 -8.15 -3.77 0.47
CA ASP A 80 -9.57 -4.03 0.26
C ASP A 80 -9.78 -5.18 -0.72
N ASP A 81 -8.98 -5.21 -1.78
CA ASP A 81 -9.08 -6.29 -2.76
C ASP A 81 -8.72 -7.64 -2.14
N LEU A 82 -7.68 -7.65 -1.29
CA LEU A 82 -7.31 -8.87 -0.60
C LEU A 82 -8.41 -9.34 0.35
N LEU A 83 -9.01 -8.40 1.08
CA LEU A 83 -10.07 -8.73 2.02
C LEU A 83 -11.35 -9.16 1.32
N ALA A 84 -11.52 -8.80 0.06
CA ALA A 84 -12.67 -9.24 -0.73
C ALA A 84 -12.53 -10.69 -1.21
N ASP A 85 -11.30 -11.22 -1.19
CA ASP A 85 -11.08 -12.61 -1.56
C ASP A 85 -11.75 -13.53 -0.53
N PRO A 86 -12.65 -14.44 -0.96
CA PRO A 86 -13.36 -15.30 -0.02
C PRO A 86 -12.46 -16.11 0.89
N LYS A 87 -11.32 -16.57 0.37
CA LYS A 87 -10.38 -17.36 1.16
C LYS A 87 -9.72 -16.51 2.24
N ILE A 88 -9.29 -15.30 1.86
CA ILE A 88 -8.65 -14.39 2.81
C ILE A 88 -9.66 -13.94 3.85
N SER A 89 -10.87 -13.61 3.43
CA SER A 89 -11.93 -13.19 4.34
C SER A 89 -12.25 -14.28 5.36
N ALA A 90 -12.34 -15.54 4.90
CA ALA A 90 -12.59 -16.66 5.79
C ALA A 90 -11.46 -16.84 6.81
N MET A 91 -10.23 -16.64 6.38
CA MET A 91 -9.08 -16.74 7.27
C MET A 91 -9.14 -15.68 8.36
N PHE A 92 -9.49 -14.45 8.00
CA PHE A 92 -9.60 -13.38 9.00
C PHE A 92 -10.69 -13.67 10.01
N LYS A 93 -11.82 -14.20 9.54
CA LYS A 93 -12.89 -14.56 10.48
C LYS A 93 -12.45 -15.64 11.45
N GLY A 94 -11.74 -16.63 10.97
CA GLY A 94 -11.23 -17.70 11.82
C GLY A 94 -10.23 -17.19 12.84
N MET A 95 -9.48 -16.17 12.48
CA MET A 95 -8.47 -15.59 13.36
C MET A 95 -9.06 -14.92 14.59
N MET A 96 -10.32 -14.58 14.55
CA MET A 96 -10.96 -13.95 15.71
C MET A 96 -10.99 -14.86 16.93
N GLU A 97 -10.89 -16.18 16.71
CA GLU A 97 -10.89 -17.14 17.82
C GLU A 97 -9.48 -17.60 18.17
N PHE A 98 -8.46 -17.03 17.56
CA PHE A 98 -7.08 -17.41 17.83
C PHE A 98 -6.63 -16.97 19.22
N THR A 99 -5.90 -17.86 19.90
CA THR A 99 -5.22 -17.49 21.14
C THR A 99 -3.97 -16.70 20.80
N GLU A 100 -3.32 -16.13 21.81
CA GLU A 100 -2.07 -15.41 21.58
C GLU A 100 -1.00 -16.35 21.00
N LYS A 101 -0.99 -17.59 21.45
CA LYS A 101 -0.06 -18.57 20.92
C LYS A 101 -0.33 -18.86 19.44
N ASP A 102 -1.61 -18.96 19.08
CA ASP A 102 -2.00 -19.19 17.70
C ASP A 102 -1.51 -18.05 16.83
N LYS A 103 -1.61 -16.82 17.31
CA LYS A 103 -1.16 -15.65 16.56
C LYS A 103 0.34 -15.67 16.37
N GLU A 104 1.09 -16.09 17.38
CA GLU A 104 2.53 -16.21 17.25
C GLU A 104 2.91 -17.23 16.18
N THR A 105 2.23 -18.38 16.19
CA THR A 105 2.46 -19.40 15.18
C THR A 105 2.15 -18.90 13.79
N LEU A 106 1.04 -18.16 13.67
CA LEU A 106 0.67 -17.57 12.38
C LEU A 106 1.73 -16.59 11.89
N TYR A 107 2.25 -15.78 12.80
CA TYR A 107 3.27 -14.81 12.43
C TYR A 107 4.55 -15.51 11.98
N GLU A 108 4.94 -16.60 12.64
CA GLU A 108 6.10 -17.38 12.23
C GLU A 108 5.91 -17.95 10.83
N PHE A 109 4.70 -18.43 10.54
CA PHE A 109 4.40 -18.96 9.22
C PHE A 109 4.45 -17.86 8.17
N TYR A 110 3.94 -16.68 8.51
CA TYR A 110 4.01 -15.53 7.63
C TYR A 110 5.46 -15.18 7.30
N GLU A 111 6.32 -15.16 8.31
CA GLU A 111 7.73 -14.87 8.10
C GLU A 111 8.39 -15.91 7.20
N PHE A 112 8.02 -17.17 7.39
CA PHE A 112 8.53 -18.24 6.54
C PHE A 112 8.11 -18.04 5.09
N LEU A 113 6.86 -17.73 4.85
CA LEU A 113 6.37 -17.47 3.50
C LEU A 113 7.05 -16.29 2.86
N LYS A 114 7.29 -15.26 3.65
CA LYS A 114 7.97 -14.06 3.18
C LYS A 114 9.39 -14.38 2.72
N MET A 115 10.14 -15.14 3.52
CA MET A 115 11.48 -15.57 3.16
C MET A 115 11.48 -16.41 1.89
N LYS A 116 10.54 -17.34 1.80
CA LYS A 116 10.43 -18.21 0.63
C LYS A 116 10.15 -17.39 -0.63
N SER A 117 9.27 -16.41 -0.51
CA SER A 117 8.93 -15.57 -1.65
C SER A 117 10.12 -14.73 -2.10
N GLU A 118 10.89 -14.18 -1.16
CA GLU A 118 12.07 -13.41 -1.48
C GLU A 118 13.13 -14.24 -2.18
N LYS A 119 13.33 -15.47 -1.72
CA LYS A 119 14.26 -16.39 -2.37
C LYS A 119 13.84 -16.71 -3.78
N SER A 120 12.55 -16.94 -3.98
CA SER A 120 12.03 -17.22 -5.31
C SER A 120 12.24 -16.06 -6.26
N SER A 121 12.15 -14.84 -5.75
CA SER A 121 12.37 -13.64 -6.56
C SER A 121 13.79 -13.51 -7.03
N ASP A 122 14.74 -14.05 -6.26
CA ASP A 122 16.16 -13.93 -6.56
C ASP A 122 16.60 -14.85 -7.66
N THR A 123 15.82 -15.84 -7.98
CA THR A 123 16.16 -16.76 -9.08
C THR A 123 15.52 -16.34 -10.37
#